data_05667d670fa87485a838c388474419e2
#
_entry.id   05667d670fa87485a838c388474419e2
#
_cell.length_a   1.000
_cell.length_b   1.000
_cell.length_c   1.000
_cell.angle_alpha   90.00
_cell.angle_beta   90.00
_cell.angle_gamma   90.00
#
_symmetry.space_group_name_H-M   'P 1'
#
loop_
_entity.id
_entity.type
_entity.pdbx_description
1 polymer ?
#
loop_
_entity_poly.entity_id
_entity_poly.type
_entity_poly.pdbx_seq_one_letter_code
_entity_poly.pdbx_strand_id
1 'polypeptide(L)'
;KAISGVPIATEGKNAVCAHSDLMGNLIAGITDCWSNESVYHREEMGGTTPEVWLQATGFEAALMNTAIETENEKTLRDLYTLADKYRDPQALILAYDNAYRIGEAIVEYSDDPYQRSIAGALEAGKIITEAVEDKKIQLTRFEQDSLDGAMKIYNKLGDDSSKFIKQSSKRYGRKVEDFDPKNYEL
;
A
#
# COMPACT_ATOMS: atom_id res chain seq x y z
N LYS A 1 4.32 -0.49 -12.39
CA LYS A 1 4.93 -0.21 -13.72
C LYS A 1 6.30 -0.89 -13.85
N ALA A 2 7.27 -0.55 -13.02
CA ALA A 2 8.65 -1.07 -13.13
C ALA A 2 8.73 -2.60 -13.07
N ILE A 3 7.94 -3.22 -12.20
CA ILE A 3 7.95 -4.69 -11.99
C ILE A 3 7.12 -5.41 -13.06
N SER A 4 5.93 -4.90 -13.36
CA SER A 4 4.99 -5.57 -14.25
C SER A 4 5.23 -5.27 -15.75
N GLY A 5 5.90 -4.19 -16.07
CA GLY A 5 6.08 -3.70 -17.44
C GLY A 5 4.82 -3.20 -18.13
N VAL A 6 3.69 -3.21 -17.44
CA VAL A 6 2.39 -2.78 -17.99
C VAL A 6 1.93 -1.46 -17.36
N PRO A 7 1.09 -0.69 -18.06
CA PRO A 7 0.45 0.49 -17.50
C PRO A 7 -0.41 0.11 -16.28
N ILE A 8 -0.33 0.89 -15.22
CA ILE A 8 -1.07 0.68 -13.98
C ILE A 8 -1.84 1.96 -13.68
N ALA A 9 -3.16 1.84 -13.54
CA ALA A 9 -4.00 2.83 -12.90
C ALA A 9 -4.13 2.46 -11.42
N THR A 10 -4.05 3.46 -10.56
CA THR A 10 -4.25 3.29 -9.12
C THR A 10 -5.35 4.24 -8.67
N GLU A 11 -6.10 3.84 -7.70
CA GLU A 11 -6.96 4.79 -6.99
C GLU A 11 -6.06 5.80 -6.31
N GLY A 12 -6.19 7.05 -6.73
CA GLY A 12 -5.42 8.12 -6.17
C GLY A 12 -6.23 8.89 -5.13
N LYS A 13 -6.33 10.18 -5.34
CA LYS A 13 -6.95 11.12 -4.44
C LYS A 13 -8.43 10.82 -4.12
N ASN A 14 -9.16 10.18 -5.01
CA ASN A 14 -10.56 9.82 -4.79
C ASN A 14 -10.75 8.87 -3.61
N ALA A 15 -9.93 7.82 -3.52
CA ALA A 15 -9.98 6.89 -2.41
C ALA A 15 -9.47 7.53 -1.11
N VAL A 16 -8.46 8.37 -1.19
CA VAL A 16 -7.79 8.99 -0.05
C VAL A 16 -8.52 10.23 0.48
N CYS A 17 -9.28 10.94 -0.35
CA CYS A 17 -10.13 12.05 0.11
C CYS A 17 -11.13 11.64 1.19
N ALA A 18 -11.55 10.39 1.22
CA ALA A 18 -12.38 9.84 2.27
C ALA A 18 -11.64 9.69 3.62
N HIS A 19 -10.33 9.69 3.60
CA HIS A 19 -9.46 9.50 4.76
C HIS A 19 -8.57 10.71 5.05
N SER A 20 -8.93 11.86 4.53
CA SER A 20 -8.19 13.10 4.43
C SER A 20 -7.18 13.36 5.53
N ASP A 21 -5.97 13.20 5.18
CA ASP A 21 -4.88 13.93 5.78
C ASP A 21 -4.06 14.61 4.67
N LEU A 22 -3.26 15.58 5.07
CA LEU A 22 -2.54 16.44 4.13
C LEU A 22 -1.66 15.66 3.14
N MET A 23 -1.13 14.53 3.55
CA MET A 23 -0.17 13.77 2.75
C MET A 23 -0.79 12.69 1.88
N GLY A 24 -1.84 12.09 2.35
CA GLY A 24 -2.64 11.21 1.49
C GLY A 24 -3.06 11.96 0.23
N ASN A 25 -3.37 13.24 0.35
CA ASN A 25 -3.69 14.11 -0.79
C ASN A 25 -2.52 14.32 -1.75
N LEU A 26 -1.31 14.50 -1.27
CA LEU A 26 -0.13 14.72 -2.12
C LEU A 26 0.29 13.46 -2.85
N ILE A 27 0.38 12.33 -2.15
CA ILE A 27 0.70 11.03 -2.77
C ILE A 27 -0.39 10.62 -3.74
N ALA A 28 -1.66 10.84 -3.39
CA ALA A 28 -2.77 10.57 -4.28
C ALA A 28 -2.73 11.43 -5.54
N GLY A 29 -2.37 12.71 -5.45
CA GLY A 29 -2.19 13.58 -6.61
C GLY A 29 -1.08 13.08 -7.55
N ILE A 30 0.07 12.68 -7.02
CA ILE A 30 1.14 12.07 -7.81
C ILE A 30 0.69 10.76 -8.47
N THR A 31 -0.05 9.94 -7.75
CA THR A 31 -0.59 8.68 -8.26
C THR A 31 -1.60 8.93 -9.38
N ASP A 32 -2.44 9.95 -9.24
CA ASP A 32 -3.40 10.36 -10.26
C ASP A 32 -2.69 10.85 -11.53
N CYS A 33 -1.63 11.65 -11.41
CA CYS A 33 -0.81 12.05 -12.54
C CYS A 33 -0.22 10.84 -13.27
N TRP A 34 0.38 9.91 -12.54
CA TRP A 34 0.95 8.70 -13.15
C TRP A 34 -0.11 7.81 -13.80
N SER A 35 -1.29 7.74 -13.24
CA SER A 35 -2.41 6.99 -13.84
C SER A 35 -2.86 7.63 -15.14
N ASN A 36 -3.01 8.95 -15.18
CA ASN A 36 -3.41 9.69 -16.36
C ASN A 36 -2.38 9.58 -17.50
N GLU A 37 -1.09 9.54 -17.19
CA GLU A 37 -0.04 9.30 -18.17
C GLU A 37 -0.03 7.86 -18.72
N SER A 38 -0.60 6.91 -17.98
CA SER A 38 -0.43 5.48 -18.25
C SER A 38 -1.67 4.83 -18.83
N VAL A 39 -2.84 5.41 -18.64
CA VAL A 39 -4.13 4.83 -18.98
C VAL A 39 -4.97 5.85 -19.73
N TYR A 40 -5.38 5.49 -20.95
CA TYR A 40 -6.14 6.38 -21.84
C TYR A 40 -7.58 6.61 -21.38
N HIS A 41 -8.19 5.60 -20.79
CA HIS A 41 -9.54 5.69 -20.22
C HIS A 41 -9.52 5.25 -18.75
N ARG A 42 -10.12 6.06 -17.92
CA ARG A 42 -10.24 5.80 -16.50
C ARG A 42 -11.61 6.25 -16.01
N GLU A 43 -12.32 5.37 -15.32
CA GLU A 43 -13.51 5.73 -14.57
C GLU A 43 -13.11 6.04 -13.12
N GLU A 44 -13.52 7.20 -12.65
CA GLU A 44 -13.27 7.63 -11.28
C GLU A 44 -14.59 7.85 -10.55
N MET A 45 -14.65 7.35 -9.32
CA MET A 45 -15.73 7.75 -8.42
C MET A 45 -15.36 9.06 -7.75
N GLY A 46 -16.09 10.13 -8.08
CA GLY A 46 -15.85 11.47 -7.54
C GLY A 46 -16.14 11.56 -6.05
N GLY A 47 -15.39 12.40 -5.37
CA GLY A 47 -15.68 12.81 -4.00
C GLY A 47 -16.86 13.79 -3.90
N THR A 48 -17.18 14.23 -2.68
CA THR A 48 -18.33 15.12 -2.40
C THR A 48 -18.14 16.57 -2.86
N THR A 49 -16.93 16.95 -3.28
CA THR A 49 -16.60 18.31 -3.75
C THR A 49 -15.70 18.25 -4.99
N PRO A 50 -16.27 17.87 -6.15
CA PRO A 50 -15.49 17.61 -7.37
C PRO A 50 -14.71 18.85 -7.86
N GLU A 51 -15.23 20.06 -7.67
CA GLU A 51 -14.55 21.28 -8.11
C GLU A 51 -13.26 21.53 -7.32
N VAL A 52 -13.32 21.39 -6.00
CA VAL A 52 -12.15 21.56 -5.13
C VAL A 52 -11.11 20.48 -5.42
N TRP A 53 -11.58 19.27 -5.63
CA TRP A 53 -10.75 18.15 -5.98
C TRP A 53 -10.03 18.34 -7.31
N LEU A 54 -10.74 18.78 -8.35
CA LEU A 54 -10.18 19.08 -9.65
C LEU A 54 -9.12 20.19 -9.59
N GLN A 55 -9.39 21.25 -8.83
CA GLN A 55 -8.46 22.35 -8.64
C GLN A 55 -7.18 21.89 -7.92
N ALA A 56 -7.32 21.09 -6.87
CA ALA A 56 -6.18 20.55 -6.13
C ALA A 56 -5.33 19.61 -7.01
N THR A 57 -5.96 18.71 -7.76
CA THR A 57 -5.28 17.81 -8.70
C THR A 57 -4.57 18.59 -9.81
N GLY A 58 -5.21 19.61 -10.35
CA GLY A 58 -4.61 20.48 -11.36
C GLY A 58 -3.38 21.22 -10.84
N PHE A 59 -3.41 21.70 -9.59
CA PHE A 59 -2.25 22.34 -8.96
C PHE A 59 -1.10 21.34 -8.75
N GLU A 60 -1.40 20.15 -8.28
CA GLU A 60 -0.39 19.10 -8.03
C GLU A 60 0.25 18.61 -9.33
N ALA A 61 -0.54 18.47 -10.39
CA ALA A 61 -0.03 18.18 -11.73
C ALA A 61 0.90 19.28 -12.23
N ALA A 62 0.51 20.55 -12.07
CA ALA A 62 1.36 21.69 -12.43
C ALA A 62 2.66 21.74 -11.61
N LEU A 63 2.59 21.44 -10.31
CA LEU A 63 3.76 21.36 -9.43
C LEU A 63 4.72 20.25 -9.87
N MET A 64 4.19 19.07 -10.21
CA MET A 64 5.00 17.95 -10.70
C MET A 64 5.66 18.29 -12.04
N ASN A 65 4.92 18.87 -12.99
CA ASN A 65 5.46 19.30 -14.28
C ASN A 65 6.57 20.34 -14.08
N THR A 66 6.35 21.33 -13.22
CA THR A 66 7.38 22.33 -12.89
C THR A 66 8.62 21.69 -12.27
N ALA A 67 8.44 20.73 -11.39
CA ALA A 67 9.56 20.01 -10.79
C ALA A 67 10.37 19.24 -11.85
N ILE A 68 9.72 18.61 -12.82
CA ILE A 68 10.37 17.92 -13.94
C ILE A 68 11.10 18.91 -14.84
N GLU A 69 10.43 19.99 -15.24
CA GLU A 69 11.02 21.04 -16.09
C GLU A 69 12.25 21.71 -15.48
N THR A 70 12.29 21.78 -14.15
CA THR A 70 13.40 22.39 -13.39
C THR A 70 14.38 21.36 -12.81
N GLU A 71 14.26 20.08 -13.16
CA GLU A 71 15.10 18.97 -12.68
C GLU A 71 15.07 18.83 -11.14
N ASN A 72 13.91 19.10 -10.52
CA ASN A 72 13.69 19.03 -9.07
C ASN A 72 12.73 17.91 -8.62
N GLU A 73 12.38 16.99 -9.52
CA GLU A 73 11.42 15.93 -9.25
C GLU A 73 11.86 15.01 -8.08
N LYS A 74 13.15 14.75 -7.94
CA LYS A 74 13.69 13.96 -6.83
C LYS A 74 13.59 14.71 -5.51
N THR A 75 13.90 16.01 -5.53
CA THR A 75 13.78 16.86 -4.35
C THR A 75 12.32 16.94 -3.88
N LEU A 76 11.39 17.11 -4.82
CA LEU A 76 9.96 17.14 -4.52
C LEU A 76 9.48 15.83 -3.90
N ARG A 77 9.85 14.69 -4.49
CA ARG A 77 9.57 13.34 -3.94
C ARG A 77 10.09 13.20 -2.51
N ASP A 78 11.35 13.59 -2.29
CA ASP A 78 12.00 13.41 -0.98
C ASP A 78 11.35 14.30 0.08
N LEU A 79 10.99 15.53 -0.27
CA LEU A 79 10.25 16.42 0.64
C LEU A 79 8.88 15.85 1.00
N TYR A 80 8.13 15.33 0.04
CA TYR A 80 6.85 14.69 0.30
C TYR A 80 6.99 13.47 1.21
N THR A 81 7.97 12.62 0.91
CA THR A 81 8.22 11.43 1.73
C THR A 81 8.60 11.80 3.16
N LEU A 82 9.56 12.72 3.33
CA LEU A 82 10.06 13.10 4.66
C LEU A 82 9.02 13.84 5.50
N ALA A 83 8.14 14.59 4.86
CA ALA A 83 7.09 15.33 5.56
C ALA A 83 6.06 14.40 6.24
N ASP A 84 5.89 13.19 5.74
CA ASP A 84 4.82 12.27 6.19
C ASP A 84 5.31 10.92 6.71
N LYS A 85 6.48 10.49 6.32
CA LYS A 85 7.00 9.12 6.57
C LYS A 85 6.78 8.60 7.99
N TYR A 86 6.91 9.47 8.98
CA TYR A 86 6.83 9.09 10.39
C TYR A 86 5.52 9.51 11.08
N ARG A 87 4.52 9.81 10.32
CA ARG A 87 3.24 10.25 10.84
C ARG A 87 2.41 9.11 11.42
N ASP A 88 2.37 8.01 10.70
CA ASP A 88 1.65 6.80 11.08
C ASP A 88 2.26 5.55 10.42
N PRO A 89 1.85 4.34 10.83
CA PRO A 89 2.38 3.11 10.26
C PRO A 89 2.15 2.96 8.76
N GLN A 90 1.04 3.48 8.23
CA GLN A 90 0.70 3.40 6.80
C GLN A 90 1.63 4.30 5.99
N ALA A 91 1.82 5.54 6.39
CA ALA A 91 2.75 6.45 5.74
C ALA A 91 4.18 5.91 5.77
N LEU A 92 4.57 5.30 6.88
CA LEU A 92 5.88 4.67 7.03
C LEU A 92 6.14 3.57 5.99
N ILE A 93 5.23 2.61 5.84
CA ILE A 93 5.43 1.48 4.92
C ILE A 93 5.29 1.89 3.46
N LEU A 94 4.52 2.95 3.15
CA LEU A 94 4.36 3.49 1.81
C LEU A 94 5.50 4.43 1.38
N ALA A 95 6.35 4.88 2.31
CA ALA A 95 7.55 5.65 1.96
C ALA A 95 8.42 4.85 0.99
N TYR A 96 8.91 5.51 -0.07
CA TYR A 96 9.51 4.82 -1.21
C TYR A 96 10.67 3.88 -0.85
N ASP A 97 11.49 4.24 0.14
CA ASP A 97 12.60 3.43 0.64
C ASP A 97 12.10 2.17 1.38
N ASN A 98 11.05 2.29 2.18
CA ASN A 98 10.43 1.16 2.88
C ASN A 98 9.61 0.29 1.91
N ALA A 99 8.89 0.91 0.99
CA ALA A 99 8.19 0.20 -0.08
C ALA A 99 9.16 -0.60 -0.96
N TYR A 100 10.36 -0.07 -1.21
CA TYR A 100 11.42 -0.78 -1.90
C TYR A 100 11.88 -2.03 -1.12
N ARG A 101 12.15 -1.92 0.19
CA ARG A 101 12.50 -3.05 1.06
C ARG A 101 11.42 -4.15 1.03
N ILE A 102 10.15 -3.75 1.12
CA ILE A 102 9.02 -4.68 1.02
C ILE A 102 9.01 -5.34 -0.37
N GLY A 103 9.27 -4.58 -1.41
CA GLY A 103 9.38 -5.08 -2.78
C GLY A 103 10.49 -6.12 -2.95
N GLU A 104 11.67 -5.89 -2.37
CA GLU A 104 12.78 -6.84 -2.37
C GLU A 104 12.37 -8.16 -1.70
N ALA A 105 11.74 -8.10 -0.52
CA ALA A 105 11.25 -9.29 0.18
C ALA A 105 10.20 -10.07 -0.64
N ILE A 106 9.34 -9.37 -1.38
CA ILE A 106 8.35 -9.99 -2.26
C ILE A 106 9.02 -10.69 -3.46
N VAL A 107 10.00 -10.06 -4.07
CA VAL A 107 10.66 -10.56 -5.29
C VAL A 107 11.51 -11.80 -5.00
N GLU A 108 12.00 -12.00 -3.79
CA GLU A 108 12.73 -13.19 -3.39
C GLU A 108 11.93 -14.49 -3.62
N TYR A 109 10.60 -14.41 -3.59
CA TYR A 109 9.69 -15.54 -3.82
C TYR A 109 8.89 -15.37 -5.12
N SER A 110 9.57 -15.09 -6.23
CA SER A 110 8.96 -14.66 -7.51
C SER A 110 7.86 -15.56 -8.05
N ASP A 111 7.92 -16.86 -7.82
CA ASP A 111 7.02 -17.86 -8.39
C ASP A 111 5.97 -18.38 -7.40
N ASP A 112 5.99 -17.94 -6.14
CA ASP A 112 5.05 -18.36 -5.11
C ASP A 112 4.26 -17.18 -4.55
N PRO A 113 3.01 -16.94 -5.01
CA PRO A 113 2.18 -15.83 -4.53
C PRO A 113 1.88 -15.90 -3.03
N TYR A 114 1.82 -17.10 -2.46
CA TYR A 114 1.56 -17.28 -1.03
C TYR A 114 2.77 -16.82 -0.20
N GLN A 115 3.97 -17.27 -0.55
CA GLN A 115 5.20 -16.86 0.11
C GLN A 115 5.48 -15.37 -0.07
N ARG A 116 5.23 -14.83 -1.26
CA ARG A 116 5.33 -13.39 -1.55
C ARG A 116 4.47 -12.56 -0.59
N SER A 117 3.23 -12.99 -0.36
CA SER A 117 2.32 -12.29 0.54
C SER A 117 2.80 -12.33 1.98
N ILE A 118 3.32 -13.47 2.44
CA ILE A 118 3.89 -13.62 3.80
C ILE A 118 5.14 -12.75 3.95
N ALA A 119 6.07 -12.82 3.01
CA ALA A 119 7.31 -12.07 3.06
C ALA A 119 7.07 -10.55 3.09
N GLY A 120 6.19 -10.06 2.22
CA GLY A 120 5.82 -8.64 2.22
C GLY A 120 5.19 -8.19 3.54
N ALA A 121 4.28 -8.99 4.11
CA ALA A 121 3.64 -8.67 5.38
C ALA A 121 4.62 -8.70 6.56
N LEU A 122 5.53 -9.66 6.59
CA LEU A 122 6.57 -9.76 7.63
C LEU A 122 7.55 -8.59 7.56
N GLU A 123 8.01 -8.23 6.35
CA GLU A 123 8.91 -7.09 6.19
C GLU A 123 8.23 -5.76 6.56
N ALA A 124 6.96 -5.57 6.18
CA ALA A 124 6.19 -4.40 6.60
C ALA A 124 6.08 -4.33 8.14
N GLY A 125 5.73 -5.43 8.78
CA GLY A 125 5.66 -5.49 10.25
C GLY A 125 7.00 -5.23 10.94
N LYS A 126 8.10 -5.72 10.38
CA LYS A 126 9.46 -5.45 10.85
C LYS A 126 9.82 -3.98 10.75
N ILE A 127 9.52 -3.33 9.63
CA ILE A 127 9.75 -1.89 9.42
C ILE A 127 9.01 -1.06 10.49
N ILE A 128 7.74 -1.41 10.77
CA ILE A 128 6.97 -0.72 11.80
C ILE A 128 7.61 -0.94 13.19
N THR A 129 8.00 -2.16 13.51
CA THR A 129 8.66 -2.49 14.78
C THR A 129 9.96 -1.70 14.97
N GLU A 130 10.83 -1.68 13.95
CA GLU A 130 12.07 -0.91 13.95
C GLU A 130 11.81 0.59 14.21
N ALA A 131 10.80 1.16 13.56
CA ALA A 131 10.47 2.57 13.73
C ALA A 131 9.91 2.90 15.12
N VAL A 132 9.19 1.97 15.75
CA VAL A 132 8.72 2.10 17.13
C VAL A 132 9.89 2.03 18.11
N GLU A 133 10.79 1.06 17.93
CA GLU A 133 12.01 0.90 18.75
C GLU A 133 12.92 2.14 18.66
N ASP A 134 13.07 2.68 17.46
CA ASP A 134 13.80 3.91 17.17
C ASP A 134 13.08 5.18 17.66
N LYS A 135 11.88 5.07 18.21
CA LYS A 135 11.02 6.19 18.65
C LYS A 135 10.68 7.19 17.54
N LYS A 136 10.66 6.73 16.29
CA LYS A 136 10.28 7.54 15.13
C LYS A 136 8.77 7.63 14.95
N ILE A 137 8.04 6.58 15.35
CA ILE A 137 6.59 6.55 15.42
C ILE A 137 6.14 6.03 16.78
N GLN A 138 4.91 6.37 17.15
CA GLN A 138 4.28 5.88 18.37
C GLN A 138 2.95 5.22 18.00
N LEU A 139 2.80 3.96 18.35
CA LEU A 139 1.56 3.22 18.17
C LEU A 139 0.62 3.43 19.34
N THR A 140 -0.66 3.49 19.05
CA THR A 140 -1.70 3.32 20.06
C THR A 140 -1.68 1.87 20.58
N ARG A 141 -2.29 1.63 21.73
CA ARG A 141 -2.39 0.26 22.28
C ARG A 141 -3.08 -0.69 21.29
N PHE A 142 -4.12 -0.23 20.61
CA PHE A 142 -4.83 -1.03 19.62
C PHE A 142 -3.94 -1.39 18.42
N GLU A 143 -3.17 -0.45 17.92
CA GLU A 143 -2.23 -0.69 16.82
C GLU A 143 -1.11 -1.65 17.22
N GLN A 144 -0.56 -1.52 18.43
CA GLN A 144 0.44 -2.44 18.94
C GLN A 144 -0.11 -3.86 19.09
N ASP A 145 -1.30 -4.02 19.72
CA ASP A 145 -1.95 -5.32 19.87
C ASP A 145 -2.25 -5.95 18.49
N SER A 146 -2.61 -5.13 17.49
CA SER A 146 -2.87 -5.56 16.12
C SER A 146 -1.59 -6.00 15.40
N LEU A 147 -0.50 -5.23 15.54
CA LEU A 147 0.80 -5.58 14.97
C LEU A 147 1.33 -6.89 15.56
N ASP A 148 1.32 -7.02 16.88
CA ASP A 148 1.76 -8.24 17.58
C ASP A 148 0.93 -9.46 17.17
N GLY A 149 -0.38 -9.27 17.06
CA GLY A 149 -1.31 -10.30 16.58
C GLY A 149 -1.01 -10.75 15.15
N ALA A 150 -0.80 -9.79 14.24
CA ALA A 150 -0.48 -10.05 12.84
C ALA A 150 0.88 -10.77 12.71
N MET A 151 1.92 -10.25 13.34
CA MET A 151 3.26 -10.86 13.33
C MET A 151 3.24 -12.28 13.88
N LYS A 152 2.49 -12.53 14.95
CA LYS A 152 2.32 -13.87 15.52
C LYS A 152 1.61 -14.84 14.56
N ILE A 153 0.67 -14.35 13.77
CA ILE A 153 -0.03 -15.16 12.77
C ILE A 153 0.92 -15.46 11.60
N TYR A 154 1.52 -14.44 11.00
CA TYR A 154 2.40 -14.62 9.84
C TYR A 154 3.61 -15.50 10.14
N ASN A 155 4.25 -15.34 11.30
CA ASN A 155 5.37 -16.21 11.73
C ASN A 155 4.97 -17.68 11.97
N LYS A 156 3.67 -18.00 12.08
CA LYS A 156 3.17 -19.36 12.24
C LYS A 156 2.70 -19.99 10.95
N LEU A 157 2.58 -19.20 9.89
CA LEU A 157 2.25 -19.74 8.58
C LEU A 157 3.41 -20.57 8.09
N GLY A 158 3.12 -21.78 7.64
CA GLY A 158 4.13 -22.65 7.04
C GLY A 158 4.32 -22.30 5.56
N ASP A 159 5.28 -22.97 4.96
CA ASP A 159 5.69 -22.73 3.56
C ASP A 159 4.77 -23.38 2.51
N ASP A 160 3.80 -24.19 2.97
CA ASP A 160 2.91 -24.99 2.11
C ASP A 160 1.52 -24.34 2.02
N SER A 161 1.26 -23.68 0.88
CA SER A 161 -0.02 -23.04 0.57
C SER A 161 -1.19 -24.03 0.54
N SER A 162 -0.97 -25.24 0.02
CA SER A 162 -2.00 -26.28 -0.06
C SER A 162 -2.42 -26.74 1.33
N LYS A 163 -1.47 -26.87 2.24
CA LYS A 163 -1.73 -27.18 3.65
C LYS A 163 -2.50 -26.06 4.34
N PHE A 164 -2.11 -24.81 4.09
CA PHE A 164 -2.81 -23.63 4.61
C PHE A 164 -4.26 -23.59 4.12
N ILE A 165 -4.49 -23.74 2.81
CA ILE A 165 -5.82 -23.78 2.20
C ILE A 165 -6.67 -24.88 2.82
N LYS A 166 -6.14 -26.11 2.90
CA LYS A 166 -6.86 -27.26 3.47
C LYS A 166 -7.24 -27.05 4.93
N GLN A 167 -6.35 -26.48 5.73
CA GLN A 167 -6.62 -26.19 7.13
C GLN A 167 -7.66 -25.08 7.29
N SER A 168 -7.55 -24.01 6.50
CA SER A 168 -8.46 -22.87 6.50
C SER A 168 -9.85 -23.27 6.04
N SER A 169 -9.96 -24.02 4.95
CA SER A 169 -11.23 -24.55 4.45
C SER A 169 -11.92 -25.45 5.47
N LYS A 170 -11.18 -26.31 6.15
CA LYS A 170 -11.72 -27.16 7.22
C LYS A 170 -12.20 -26.33 8.43
N ARG A 171 -11.46 -25.25 8.77
CA ARG A 171 -11.76 -24.40 9.93
C ARG A 171 -12.97 -23.52 9.70
N TYR A 172 -13.06 -22.91 8.53
CA TYR A 172 -14.06 -21.88 8.21
C TYR A 172 -15.26 -22.45 7.46
N GLY A 173 -15.11 -23.46 6.62
CA GLY A 173 -16.19 -24.11 5.89
C GLY A 173 -17.30 -24.71 6.78
N ARG A 174 -16.99 -24.95 8.07
CA ARG A 174 -18.00 -25.35 9.06
C ARG A 174 -18.72 -24.19 9.73
N LYS A 175 -18.23 -22.97 9.53
CA LYS A 175 -18.72 -21.77 10.21
C LYS A 175 -19.48 -20.83 9.29
N VAL A 176 -19.31 -21.01 7.99
CA VAL A 176 -19.90 -20.19 6.95
C VAL A 176 -20.79 -21.11 6.11
N GLU A 177 -22.11 -20.95 6.22
CA GLU A 177 -23.11 -21.84 5.61
C GLU A 177 -22.99 -21.88 4.07
N ASP A 178 -22.69 -20.73 3.46
CA ASP A 178 -22.60 -20.57 2.00
C ASP A 178 -21.18 -20.84 1.45
N PHE A 179 -20.22 -21.27 2.27
CA PHE A 179 -18.86 -21.53 1.81
C PHE A 179 -18.78 -22.91 1.14
N ASP A 180 -18.69 -22.92 -0.18
CA ASP A 180 -18.38 -24.13 -0.97
C ASP A 180 -16.98 -23.99 -1.58
N PRO A 181 -15.99 -24.83 -1.16
CA PRO A 181 -14.64 -24.82 -1.72
C PRO A 181 -14.59 -24.97 -3.24
N LYS A 182 -15.57 -25.64 -3.85
CA LYS A 182 -15.66 -25.82 -5.31
C LYS A 182 -15.82 -24.50 -6.06
N ASN A 183 -16.40 -23.48 -5.42
CA ASN A 183 -16.56 -22.16 -6.03
C ASN A 183 -15.23 -21.40 -6.17
N TYR A 184 -14.18 -21.90 -5.55
CA TYR A 184 -12.84 -21.28 -5.51
C TYR A 184 -11.75 -22.17 -6.12
N GLU A 185 -12.14 -23.25 -6.79
CA GLU A 185 -11.19 -24.25 -7.34
C GLU A 185 -10.23 -24.84 -6.29
N LEU A 186 -10.70 -24.99 -5.03
CA LEU A 186 -9.92 -25.46 -3.88
C LEU A 186 -10.11 -26.95 -3.59
#